data_ced473fe40f910460ebc6c50a99439ba
#
_entry.id   ced473fe40f910460ebc6c50a99439ba
#
_cell.length_a   1.000
_cell.length_b   1.000
_cell.length_c   1.000
_cell.angle_alpha   90.00
_cell.angle_beta   90.00
_cell.angle_gamma   90.00
#
_symmetry.space_group_name_H-M   'P 1'
#
loop_
_entity.id
_entity.type
_entity.pdbx_description
1 polymer ?
#
loop_
_entity_poly.entity_id
_entity_poly.type
_entity_poly.pdbx_seq_one_letter_code
_entity_poly.pdbx_strand_id
1 'polypeptide(L)'
;KDFIFEKTYECPVCYKEFKESKVKSSRARLIKQDRDLRNVYQGIDVNKYEVTSCPHCGYSALDKYFTGIAAPQAKLIKENISKTFTRFSRHTIVTYDEALERYKLSLANSIVKKAKDSEKAYTCLKMAWTVRGYMENYDRAADDYDEKMEELKLNEEELILNALEGFISA
;
A
#
# COMPACT_ATOMS: atom_id res chain seq x y z
N LYS A 1 -13.27 13.85 3.53
CA LYS A 1 -14.53 13.07 3.26
C LYS A 1 -14.95 13.10 1.80
N ASP A 2 -14.85 14.24 1.13
CA ASP A 2 -15.35 14.41 -0.24
C ASP A 2 -14.57 13.64 -1.31
N PHE A 3 -13.33 13.22 -1.01
CA PHE A 3 -12.45 12.51 -1.93
C PHE A 3 -12.60 10.99 -1.87
N ILE A 4 -13.28 10.45 -0.87
CA ILE A 4 -13.26 9.03 -0.52
C ILE A 4 -14.66 8.44 -0.55
N PHE A 5 -14.75 7.19 -1.00
CA PHE A 5 -15.94 6.35 -0.88
C PHE A 5 -15.57 4.96 -0.39
N GLU A 6 -16.53 4.26 0.18
CA GLU A 6 -16.34 2.87 0.58
C GLU A 6 -16.73 1.94 -0.57
N LYS A 7 -15.82 1.04 -0.93
CA LYS A 7 -16.06 -0.02 -1.93
C LYS A 7 -16.14 -1.36 -1.21
N THR A 8 -17.09 -2.19 -1.59
CA THR A 8 -17.25 -3.54 -1.07
C THR A 8 -16.42 -4.52 -1.89
N TYR A 9 -15.68 -5.39 -1.22
CA TYR A 9 -14.86 -6.44 -1.79
C TYR A 9 -15.23 -7.79 -1.21
N GLU A 10 -15.11 -8.83 -2.03
CA GLU A 10 -15.07 -10.21 -1.56
C GLU A 10 -13.61 -10.69 -1.59
N CYS A 11 -13.11 -11.18 -0.47
CA CYS A 11 -11.74 -11.64 -0.39
C CYS A 11 -11.55 -12.98 -1.14
N PRO A 12 -10.62 -13.06 -2.11
CA PRO A 12 -10.41 -14.29 -2.88
C PRO A 12 -9.71 -15.39 -2.07
N VAL A 13 -9.28 -15.11 -0.83
CA VAL A 13 -8.65 -16.09 0.05
C VAL A 13 -9.63 -16.66 1.05
N CYS A 14 -10.36 -15.83 1.79
CA CYS A 14 -11.30 -16.30 2.84
C CYS A 14 -12.77 -16.19 2.44
N TYR A 15 -13.08 -15.60 1.29
CA TYR A 15 -14.43 -15.41 0.73
C TYR A 15 -15.38 -14.54 1.57
N LYS A 16 -14.88 -13.84 2.57
CA LYS A 16 -15.67 -12.90 3.36
C LYS A 16 -15.72 -11.53 2.70
N GLU A 17 -16.85 -10.87 2.84
CA GLU A 17 -17.00 -9.49 2.38
C GLU A 17 -16.41 -8.50 3.38
N PHE A 18 -15.87 -7.39 2.86
CA PHE A 18 -15.40 -6.26 3.66
C PHE A 18 -15.48 -4.98 2.84
N LYS A 19 -15.39 -3.85 3.52
CA LYS A 19 -15.36 -2.53 2.88
C LYS A 19 -13.98 -1.91 2.99
N GLU A 20 -13.58 -1.22 1.94
CA GLU A 20 -12.31 -0.50 1.86
C GLU A 20 -12.53 0.91 1.35
N SER A 21 -11.82 1.87 1.91
CA SER A 21 -11.82 3.25 1.44
C SER A 21 -11.05 3.38 0.15
N LYS A 22 -11.66 4.00 -0.86
CA LYS A 22 -11.05 4.27 -2.16
C LYS A 22 -11.23 5.72 -2.56
N VAL A 23 -10.33 6.22 -3.40
CA VAL A 23 -10.37 7.60 -3.89
C VAL A 23 -11.36 7.74 -5.04
N LYS A 24 -12.18 8.78 -4.99
CA LYS A 24 -13.05 9.17 -6.11
C LYS A 24 -12.18 9.84 -7.17
N SER A 25 -11.92 9.16 -8.28
CA SER A 25 -11.07 9.66 -9.37
C SER A 25 -11.55 11.00 -9.93
N SER A 26 -12.86 11.21 -9.98
CA SER A 26 -13.47 12.46 -10.45
C SER A 26 -13.19 13.67 -9.54
N ARG A 27 -12.77 13.45 -8.31
CA ARG A 27 -12.46 14.50 -7.33
C ARG A 27 -10.96 14.74 -7.18
N ALA A 28 -10.12 13.81 -7.65
CA ALA A 28 -8.67 13.92 -7.57
C ALA A 28 -8.15 14.85 -8.68
N ARG A 29 -7.68 16.02 -8.29
CA ARG A 29 -7.12 17.01 -9.23
C ARG A 29 -5.60 16.91 -9.22
N LEU A 30 -5.02 16.55 -10.36
CA LEU A 30 -3.57 16.48 -10.55
C LEU A 30 -2.93 17.87 -10.44
N ILE A 31 -1.91 18.00 -9.59
CA ILE A 31 -1.11 19.22 -9.44
C ILE A 31 0.19 19.11 -10.25
N LYS A 32 0.92 18.01 -10.06
CA LYS A 32 2.22 17.77 -10.70
C LYS A 32 2.51 16.27 -10.78
N GLN A 33 3.52 15.95 -11.57
CA GLN A 33 4.09 14.61 -11.63
C GLN A 33 5.58 14.69 -11.32
N ASP A 34 6.07 13.84 -10.42
CA ASP A 34 7.49 13.72 -10.11
C ASP A 34 8.25 13.03 -11.26
N ARG A 35 9.59 13.11 -11.26
CA ARG A 35 10.41 12.51 -12.31
C ARG A 35 10.25 11.00 -12.45
N ASP A 36 9.93 10.31 -11.35
CA ASP A 36 9.68 8.87 -11.34
C ASP A 36 8.21 8.51 -11.55
N LEU A 37 7.45 9.46 -12.13
CA LEU A 37 6.05 9.33 -12.53
C LEU A 37 5.04 9.31 -11.38
N ARG A 38 5.44 9.64 -10.15
CA ARG A 38 4.48 9.80 -9.06
C ARG A 38 3.57 10.99 -9.32
N ASN A 39 2.28 10.74 -9.40
CA ASN A 39 1.28 11.80 -9.49
C ASN A 39 0.98 12.39 -8.12
N VAL A 40 0.97 13.71 -8.04
CA VAL A 40 0.61 14.45 -6.82
C VAL A 40 -0.71 15.18 -7.05
N TYR A 41 -1.66 14.93 -6.16
CA TYR A 41 -3.02 15.48 -6.25
C TYR A 41 -3.29 16.49 -5.15
N GLN A 42 -4.20 17.41 -5.42
CA GLN A 42 -4.60 18.43 -4.46
C GLN A 42 -5.47 17.83 -3.35
N GLY A 43 -5.08 18.03 -2.10
CA GLY A 43 -5.90 17.71 -0.93
C GLY A 43 -5.99 16.23 -0.57
N ILE A 44 -5.35 15.34 -1.33
CA ILE A 44 -5.35 13.91 -1.07
C ILE A 44 -4.08 13.27 -1.61
N ASP A 45 -3.53 12.32 -0.84
CA ASP A 45 -2.47 11.43 -1.32
C ASP A 45 -3.09 10.08 -1.69
N VAL A 46 -3.27 9.85 -2.98
CA VAL A 46 -3.92 8.63 -3.50
C VAL A 46 -3.14 7.36 -3.17
N ASN A 47 -1.82 7.47 -2.97
CA ASN A 47 -0.97 6.31 -2.66
C ASN A 47 -1.31 5.67 -1.32
N LYS A 48 -1.90 6.41 -0.38
CA LYS A 48 -2.39 5.84 0.89
C LYS A 48 -3.55 4.86 0.73
N TYR A 49 -4.23 4.87 -0.41
CA TYR A 49 -5.45 4.10 -0.66
C TYR A 49 -5.28 3.01 -1.73
N GLU A 50 -4.05 2.75 -2.16
CA GLU A 50 -3.77 1.81 -3.25
C GLU A 50 -3.82 0.33 -2.83
N VAL A 51 -3.55 0.03 -1.57
CA VAL A 51 -3.58 -1.34 -1.05
C VAL A 51 -5.00 -1.70 -0.60
N THR A 52 -5.48 -2.85 -1.06
CA THR A 52 -6.70 -3.49 -0.56
C THR A 52 -6.30 -4.58 0.42
N SER A 53 -6.82 -4.53 1.64
CA SER A 53 -6.42 -5.43 2.74
C SER A 53 -7.64 -6.03 3.40
N CYS A 54 -7.76 -7.36 3.37
CA CYS A 54 -8.85 -8.07 4.02
C CYS A 54 -8.64 -8.07 5.55
N PRO A 55 -9.60 -7.53 6.32
CA PRO A 55 -9.48 -7.48 7.78
C PRO A 55 -9.70 -8.84 8.45
N HIS A 56 -10.19 -9.82 7.70
CA HIS A 56 -10.53 -11.14 8.26
C HIS A 56 -9.35 -12.12 8.20
N CYS A 57 -8.60 -12.13 7.09
CA CYS A 57 -7.52 -13.10 6.89
C CYS A 57 -6.13 -12.49 6.70
N GLY A 58 -6.05 -11.17 6.51
CA GLY A 58 -4.77 -10.47 6.28
C GLY A 58 -4.27 -10.50 4.85
N TYR A 59 -5.02 -11.09 3.90
CA TYR A 59 -4.64 -10.98 2.49
C TYR A 59 -4.66 -9.54 2.05
N SER A 60 -3.53 -9.07 1.51
CA SER A 60 -3.35 -7.69 1.07
C SER A 60 -2.57 -7.64 -0.23
N ALA A 61 -3.00 -6.78 -1.13
CA ALA A 61 -2.32 -6.53 -2.40
C ALA A 61 -2.70 -5.14 -2.92
N LEU A 62 -1.90 -4.60 -3.84
CA LEU A 62 -2.36 -3.45 -4.62
C LEU A 62 -3.69 -3.81 -5.29
N ASP A 63 -4.58 -2.85 -5.39
CA ASP A 63 -5.95 -3.09 -5.87
C ASP A 63 -6.00 -3.86 -7.19
N LYS A 64 -5.14 -3.50 -8.14
CA LYS A 64 -5.09 -4.17 -9.44
C LYS A 64 -4.65 -5.65 -9.40
N TYR A 65 -3.99 -6.07 -8.33
CA TYR A 65 -3.53 -7.46 -8.16
C TYR A 65 -4.39 -8.26 -7.16
N PHE A 66 -5.35 -7.61 -6.54
CA PHE A 66 -6.10 -8.21 -5.42
C PHE A 66 -6.91 -9.44 -5.83
N THR A 67 -7.55 -9.42 -6.99
CA THR A 67 -8.48 -10.46 -7.42
C THR A 67 -7.86 -11.64 -8.17
N GLY A 68 -6.69 -11.50 -8.74
CA GLY A 68 -6.07 -12.49 -9.63
C GLY A 68 -5.30 -13.59 -8.91
N ILE A 69 -5.84 -14.17 -7.82
CA ILE A 69 -5.14 -15.17 -7.02
C ILE A 69 -5.57 -16.59 -7.37
N ALA A 70 -4.58 -17.49 -7.57
CA ALA A 70 -4.82 -18.90 -7.81
C ALA A 70 -4.98 -19.69 -6.51
N ALA A 71 -5.66 -20.83 -6.55
CA ALA A 71 -5.91 -21.67 -5.37
C ALA A 71 -4.63 -22.05 -4.59
N PRO A 72 -3.51 -22.44 -5.23
CA PRO A 72 -2.27 -22.71 -4.51
C PRO A 72 -1.71 -21.48 -3.77
N GLN A 73 -1.85 -20.28 -4.36
CA GLN A 73 -1.45 -19.03 -3.73
C GLN A 73 -2.30 -18.71 -2.51
N ALA A 74 -3.61 -18.89 -2.61
CA ALA A 74 -4.53 -18.71 -1.49
C ALA A 74 -4.18 -19.63 -0.32
N LYS A 75 -3.81 -20.88 -0.60
CA LYS A 75 -3.35 -21.83 0.41
C LYS A 75 -2.10 -21.35 1.13
N LEU A 76 -1.10 -20.86 0.40
CA LEU A 76 0.13 -20.31 0.97
C LEU A 76 -0.15 -19.10 1.87
N ILE A 77 -1.06 -18.25 1.49
CA ILE A 77 -1.46 -17.09 2.30
C ILE A 77 -2.15 -17.54 3.59
N LYS A 78 -3.06 -18.50 3.52
CA LYS A 78 -3.73 -19.06 4.71
C LYS A 78 -2.73 -19.66 5.70
N GLU A 79 -1.73 -20.38 5.19
CA GLU A 79 -0.74 -21.07 6.01
C GLU A 79 0.30 -20.12 6.63
N ASN A 80 0.69 -19.05 5.92
CA ASN A 80 1.83 -18.21 6.30
C ASN A 80 1.46 -16.78 6.74
N ILE A 81 0.33 -16.27 6.31
CA ILE A 81 -0.14 -14.92 6.67
C ILE A 81 -1.27 -14.99 7.69
N SER A 82 -2.34 -15.73 7.37
CA SER A 82 -3.57 -15.71 8.17
C SER A 82 -3.38 -16.25 9.57
N LYS A 83 -2.49 -17.22 9.77
CA LYS A 83 -2.22 -17.81 11.09
C LYS A 83 -1.66 -16.82 12.11
N THR A 84 -0.85 -15.86 11.65
CA THR A 84 -0.18 -14.90 12.51
C THR A 84 -0.75 -13.48 12.36
N PHE A 85 -1.74 -13.32 11.50
CA PHE A 85 -2.32 -12.03 11.23
C PHE A 85 -3.04 -11.47 12.46
N THR A 86 -2.65 -10.26 12.85
CA THR A 86 -3.32 -9.49 13.89
C THR A 86 -4.01 -8.29 13.24
N ARG A 87 -5.28 -8.11 13.55
CA ARG A 87 -6.06 -7.01 13.01
C ARG A 87 -5.50 -5.67 13.48
N PHE A 88 -5.21 -4.78 12.54
CA PHE A 88 -4.76 -3.42 12.84
C PHE A 88 -5.92 -2.41 12.73
N SER A 89 -5.70 -1.21 13.26
CA SER A 89 -6.69 -0.13 13.21
C SER A 89 -7.04 0.23 11.76
N ARG A 90 -8.32 0.45 11.54
CA ARG A 90 -8.87 0.83 10.23
C ARG A 90 -9.72 2.08 10.39
N HIS A 91 -9.37 3.11 9.65
CA HIS A 91 -10.12 4.35 9.60
C HIS A 91 -10.57 4.64 8.17
N THR A 92 -11.69 5.32 8.01
CA THR A 92 -12.18 5.73 6.69
C THR A 92 -11.15 6.63 6.00
N ILE A 93 -10.56 7.56 6.75
CA ILE A 93 -9.43 8.37 6.28
C ILE A 93 -8.16 7.70 6.77
N VAL A 94 -7.38 7.18 5.84
CA VAL A 94 -6.18 6.41 6.12
C VAL A 94 -5.02 7.33 6.48
N THR A 95 -4.37 7.09 7.61
CA THR A 95 -3.13 7.78 8.00
C THR A 95 -1.94 7.20 7.23
N TYR A 96 -0.80 7.92 7.20
CA TYR A 96 0.41 7.38 6.59
C TYR A 96 0.92 6.13 7.30
N ASP A 97 0.84 6.07 8.62
CA ASP A 97 1.25 4.89 9.39
C ASP A 97 0.39 3.67 9.05
N GLU A 98 -0.93 3.84 8.96
CA GLU A 98 -1.84 2.77 8.52
C GLU A 98 -1.54 2.33 7.08
N ALA A 99 -1.32 3.28 6.19
CA ALA A 99 -0.99 2.98 4.80
C ALA A 99 0.30 2.16 4.69
N LEU A 100 1.34 2.54 5.42
CA LEU A 100 2.62 1.83 5.42
C LEU A 100 2.51 0.43 6.02
N GLU A 101 1.72 0.24 7.06
CA GLU A 101 1.44 -1.10 7.61
C GLU A 101 0.75 -2.00 6.57
N ARG A 102 -0.20 -1.46 5.82
CA ARG A 102 -0.87 -2.19 4.73
C ARG A 102 0.11 -2.54 3.61
N TYR A 103 1.02 -1.63 3.24
CA TYR A 103 2.06 -1.91 2.24
C TYR A 103 3.02 -3.00 2.70
N LYS A 104 3.46 -2.97 3.95
CA LYS A 104 4.32 -4.03 4.52
C LYS A 104 3.62 -5.38 4.46
N LEU A 105 2.35 -5.43 4.82
CA LEU A 105 1.53 -6.64 4.74
C LEU A 105 1.36 -7.10 3.29
N SER A 106 1.15 -6.16 2.37
CA SER A 106 1.06 -6.45 0.93
C SER A 106 2.36 -7.05 0.38
N LEU A 107 3.52 -6.51 0.76
CA LEU A 107 4.82 -7.09 0.38
C LEU A 107 5.00 -8.50 0.94
N ALA A 108 4.68 -8.72 2.20
CA ALA A 108 4.72 -10.06 2.82
C ALA A 108 3.83 -11.04 2.06
N ASN A 109 2.61 -10.63 1.71
CA ASN A 109 1.70 -11.44 0.89
C ASN A 109 2.30 -11.75 -0.49
N SER A 110 2.91 -10.78 -1.14
CA SER A 110 3.49 -10.95 -2.48
C SER A 110 4.63 -11.98 -2.48
N ILE A 111 5.42 -12.00 -1.42
CA ILE A 111 6.51 -12.98 -1.25
C ILE A 111 5.93 -14.36 -0.99
N VAL A 112 4.99 -14.48 -0.05
CA VAL A 112 4.37 -15.75 0.36
C VAL A 112 3.65 -16.43 -0.80
N LYS A 113 2.86 -15.67 -1.58
CA LYS A 113 2.13 -16.20 -2.73
C LYS A 113 3.00 -16.40 -3.97
N LYS A 114 4.28 -16.10 -3.88
CA LYS A 114 5.25 -16.18 -5.00
C LYS A 114 4.79 -15.36 -6.20
N ALA A 115 4.43 -14.10 -5.95
CA ALA A 115 4.03 -13.17 -6.98
C ALA A 115 5.15 -12.90 -7.99
N LYS A 116 4.79 -12.44 -9.18
CA LYS A 116 5.76 -12.01 -10.20
C LYS A 116 6.63 -10.87 -9.67
N ASP A 117 7.86 -10.79 -10.15
CA ASP A 117 8.79 -9.71 -9.77
C ASP A 117 8.22 -8.33 -10.07
N SER A 118 7.47 -8.19 -11.17
CA SER A 118 6.78 -6.94 -11.50
C SER A 118 5.76 -6.49 -10.44
N GLU A 119 5.01 -7.42 -9.85
CA GLU A 119 4.06 -7.09 -8.77
C GLU A 119 4.81 -6.63 -7.52
N LYS A 120 5.85 -7.36 -7.13
CA LYS A 120 6.67 -6.99 -5.97
C LYS A 120 7.37 -5.64 -6.17
N ALA A 121 7.94 -5.41 -7.34
CA ALA A 121 8.59 -4.16 -7.70
C ALA A 121 7.62 -2.98 -7.67
N TYR A 122 6.44 -3.15 -8.25
CA TYR A 122 5.42 -2.11 -8.27
C TYR A 122 4.92 -1.76 -6.87
N THR A 123 4.77 -2.77 -6.02
CA THR A 123 4.39 -2.57 -4.61
C THR A 123 5.48 -1.79 -3.86
N CYS A 124 6.75 -2.10 -4.06
CA CYS A 124 7.86 -1.33 -3.49
C CYS A 124 7.86 0.12 -3.96
N LEU A 125 7.63 0.36 -5.25
CA LEU A 125 7.59 1.70 -5.81
C LEU A 125 6.44 2.53 -5.21
N LYS A 126 5.24 1.97 -5.15
CA LYS A 126 4.07 2.64 -4.54
C LYS A 126 4.29 2.92 -3.06
N MET A 127 4.93 2.00 -2.35
CA MET A 127 5.30 2.20 -0.96
C MET A 127 6.32 3.34 -0.81
N ALA A 128 7.34 3.41 -1.67
CA ALA A 128 8.30 4.51 -1.70
C ALA A 128 7.63 5.85 -1.91
N TRP A 129 6.67 5.93 -2.83
CA TRP A 129 5.89 7.13 -3.08
C TRP A 129 5.04 7.54 -1.86
N THR A 130 4.53 6.57 -1.13
CA THR A 130 3.78 6.81 0.12
C THR A 130 4.70 7.36 1.20
N VAL A 131 5.90 6.83 1.35
CA VAL A 131 6.92 7.36 2.26
C VAL A 131 7.28 8.80 1.90
N ARG A 132 7.45 9.11 0.61
CA ARG A 132 7.72 10.47 0.14
C ARG A 132 6.58 11.42 0.51
N GLY A 133 5.34 11.02 0.29
CA GLY A 133 4.17 11.79 0.70
C GLY A 133 4.12 12.01 2.21
N TYR A 134 4.50 11.03 2.99
CA TYR A 134 4.60 11.14 4.45
C TYR A 134 5.61 12.23 4.85
N MET A 135 6.81 12.23 4.24
CA MET A 135 7.80 13.28 4.48
C MET A 135 7.28 14.68 4.13
N GLU A 136 6.62 14.81 2.99
CA GLU A 136 6.08 16.10 2.52
C GLU A 136 4.98 16.65 3.44
N ASN A 137 4.25 15.79 4.14
CA ASN A 137 3.11 16.14 5.00
C ASN A 137 3.40 16.02 6.50
N TYR A 138 4.64 15.69 6.88
CA TYR A 138 5.00 15.60 8.29
C TYR A 138 5.09 16.99 8.91
N ASP A 139 4.66 17.13 10.16
CA ASP A 139 4.70 18.42 10.87
C ASP A 139 6.14 18.88 11.10
N ARG A 140 6.51 19.98 10.48
CA ARG A 140 7.84 20.58 10.60
C ARG A 140 8.15 21.09 11.99
N ALA A 141 7.13 21.36 12.81
CA ALA A 141 7.26 21.79 14.19
C ALA A 141 7.36 20.62 15.20
N ALA A 142 7.24 19.38 14.74
CA ALA A 142 7.35 18.21 15.60
C ALA A 142 8.78 18.08 16.15
N ASP A 143 8.90 17.70 17.43
CA ASP A 143 10.20 17.56 18.12
C ASP A 143 11.10 16.52 17.46
N ASP A 144 10.52 15.48 16.86
CA ASP A 144 11.21 14.38 16.20
C ASP A 144 11.36 14.57 14.68
N TYR A 145 11.08 15.76 14.15
CA TYR A 145 11.04 16.01 12.70
C TYR A 145 12.32 15.58 11.99
N ASP A 146 13.48 16.03 12.45
CA ASP A 146 14.75 15.74 11.78
C ASP A 146 15.08 14.24 11.81
N GLU A 147 14.88 13.59 12.95
CA GLU A 147 15.06 12.14 13.10
C GLU A 147 14.10 11.36 12.20
N LYS A 148 12.84 11.78 12.17
CA LYS A 148 11.80 11.15 11.33
C LYS A 148 12.09 11.30 9.85
N MET A 149 12.57 12.47 9.42
CA MET A 149 12.94 12.71 8.03
C MET A 149 14.11 11.83 7.59
N GLU A 150 15.10 11.66 8.43
CA GLU A 150 16.25 10.79 8.16
C GLU A 150 15.80 9.33 8.00
N GLU A 151 14.98 8.84 8.93
CA GLU A 151 14.41 7.49 8.88
C GLU A 151 13.61 7.25 7.59
N LEU A 152 12.69 8.15 7.28
CA LEU A 152 11.82 8.03 6.10
C LEU A 152 12.60 8.13 4.80
N LYS A 153 13.63 8.98 4.74
CA LYS A 153 14.49 9.12 3.57
C LYS A 153 15.26 7.83 3.28
N LEU A 154 15.81 7.19 4.29
CA LEU A 154 16.49 5.90 4.15
C LEU A 154 15.52 4.81 3.67
N ASN A 155 14.31 4.77 4.21
CA ASN A 155 13.27 3.85 3.78
C ASN A 155 12.89 4.05 2.30
N GLU A 156 12.71 5.29 1.88
CA GLU A 156 12.40 5.61 0.49
C GLU A 156 13.50 5.14 -0.46
N GLU A 157 14.75 5.43 -0.14
CA GLU A 157 15.91 5.03 -0.96
C GLU A 157 16.00 3.51 -1.11
N GLU A 158 15.83 2.77 -0.02
CA GLU A 158 15.84 1.30 -0.04
C GLU A 158 14.69 0.74 -0.89
N LEU A 159 13.49 1.27 -0.74
CA LEU A 159 12.32 0.83 -1.50
C LEU A 159 12.47 1.10 -3.00
N ILE A 160 13.04 2.24 -3.37
CA ILE A 160 13.31 2.58 -4.78
C ILE A 160 14.34 1.62 -5.37
N LEU A 161 15.39 1.29 -4.65
CA LEU A 161 16.40 0.31 -5.10
C LEU A 161 15.76 -1.07 -5.28
N ASN A 162 14.95 -1.53 -4.36
CA ASN A 162 14.24 -2.80 -4.45
C ASN A 162 13.27 -2.83 -5.64
N ALA A 163 12.59 -1.72 -5.90
CA ALA A 163 11.71 -1.59 -7.05
C ALA A 163 12.50 -1.68 -8.36
N LEU A 164 13.61 -0.97 -8.45
CA LEU A 164 14.47 -0.97 -9.64
C LEU A 164 15.00 -2.38 -9.94
N GLU A 165 15.53 -3.07 -8.94
CA GLU A 165 16.02 -4.45 -9.08
C GLU A 165 14.91 -5.39 -9.55
N GLY A 166 13.71 -5.27 -8.98
CA GLY A 166 12.56 -6.07 -9.37
C GLY A 166 12.10 -5.82 -10.80
N PHE A 167 12.09 -4.58 -11.26
CA PHE A 167 11.75 -4.25 -12.65
C PHE A 167 12.80 -4.73 -13.66
N ILE A 168 14.07 -4.70 -13.29
CA ILE A 168 15.15 -5.24 -14.13
C ILE A 168 15.00 -6.75 -14.27
N SER A 169 14.61 -7.45 -13.20
CA SER A 169 14.44 -8.92 -13.18
C SER A 169 13.14 -9.39 -13.85
N ALA A 170 12.20 -8.50 -14.05
CA ALA A 170 10.89 -8.84 -14.60
C ALA A 170 10.93 -9.13 -16.11
#